data_2f83db22a1775fba26e1f6066651a34c
#
_entry.id   2f83db22a1775fba26e1f6066651a34c
#
_cell.length_a   1.000
_cell.length_b   1.000
_cell.length_c   1.000
_cell.angle_alpha   90.00
_cell.angle_beta   90.00
_cell.angle_gamma   90.00
#
_symmetry.space_group_name_H-M   'P 1'
#
loop_
_entity.id
_entity.type
_entity.pdbx_description
1 polymer ?
#
loop_
_entity_poly.entity_id
_entity_poly.type
_entity_poly.pdbx_seq_one_letter_code
_entity_poly.pdbx_strand_id
1 'polypeptide(L)'
;MQENLVIVESPAKAKTIEKFLGDDFKVMSSYGHIRDLKKKELSIDKETLQPAYVIPKDKEELVKRLRENAKKADKVWLASDEDREGEAISWHLCEVLGLDEASTNRIVFHEITKPAILAAIENPRHLDMNLVNAQQARRVLDRIVGFKLSPVLWRKVKPALSAGRVQSVAVRLIVEREREIQQFKSEPYYRINAIFAITNADGSQSEVKTELDKRFTTHDDAIAFLEKCKDAEFSVANVTKKPLKRMPAPPFTTSTLQQEAARKLGFSVSQTMMVAQRLYESGLITYMRTDSVNLSSLCIGAAKEEIIKLYGEEYSSPRNFHTHSKGAQEAHEAIRPTYMANTSIEGTAQERRLYDLIWKRTAASQMAEAQIEKTTVNIASSKFDERFIANGEVVKFDGFIKVYRESTDEDAEQQDEFAHNLPPIKEGDVLTRREISSTERYSQGPTRYTEASLVHKLEELGIGRPSTYAPTISTIQQREYVVKGDKKGEERPYVIDTLRGLKITPTRKVELTGNEKGKLLPTDIGIVVNDFLMENFPAIMDYNFTAKVEQQFDQIADGKEEWTDMMKHFDQEFEPTVDKVMNARSEHKAGERQLGIDPVSGHPVFVKIGRYGPV
;
A
#
# COMPACT_ATOMS: atom_id res chain seq x y z
N MET A 1 15.48 40.93 23.52
CA MET A 1 14.13 40.47 23.73
C MET A 1 13.74 39.57 22.58
N GLN A 2 13.20 38.42 22.83
CA GLN A 2 12.85 37.48 21.79
C GLN A 2 11.41 37.77 21.33
N GLU A 3 11.25 38.31 20.13
CA GLU A 3 9.93 38.75 19.67
C GLU A 3 9.01 37.59 19.29
N ASN A 4 9.57 36.53 18.71
CA ASN A 4 8.77 35.42 18.16
C ASN A 4 9.29 34.06 18.62
N LEU A 5 8.38 33.21 19.10
CA LEU A 5 8.63 31.82 19.37
C LEU A 5 7.83 30.97 18.39
N VAL A 6 8.50 30.10 17.63
CA VAL A 6 7.89 29.11 16.73
C VAL A 6 8.04 27.73 17.35
N ILE A 7 6.96 27.00 17.48
CA ILE A 7 6.94 25.63 18.02
C ILE A 7 6.56 24.64 16.93
N VAL A 8 7.41 23.65 16.71
CA VAL A 8 7.24 22.53 15.78
C VAL A 8 7.29 21.20 16.54
N GLU A 9 6.93 20.09 15.92
CA GLU A 9 6.89 18.78 16.57
C GLU A 9 8.20 18.02 16.59
N SER A 10 9.18 18.39 15.75
CA SER A 10 10.46 17.67 15.72
C SER A 10 11.67 18.60 15.76
N PRO A 11 12.81 18.16 16.36
CA PRO A 11 14.04 18.97 16.39
C PRO A 11 14.65 19.13 15.00
N ALA A 12 14.55 18.16 14.10
CA ALA A 12 15.05 18.26 12.73
C ALA A 12 14.31 19.33 11.93
N LYS A 13 12.99 19.38 12.04
CA LYS A 13 12.13 20.41 11.45
C LYS A 13 12.46 21.79 12.02
N ALA A 14 12.64 21.88 13.33
CA ALA A 14 13.04 23.13 13.99
C ALA A 14 14.35 23.69 13.42
N LYS A 15 15.35 22.84 13.27
CA LYS A 15 16.66 23.22 12.74
C LYS A 15 16.57 23.71 11.29
N THR A 16 15.75 23.09 10.47
CA THR A 16 15.56 23.50 9.07
C THR A 16 14.83 24.84 8.97
N ILE A 17 13.76 25.03 9.73
CA ILE A 17 12.97 26.27 9.72
C ILE A 17 13.75 27.45 10.28
N GLU A 18 14.51 27.24 11.34
CA GLU A 18 15.30 28.30 11.96
C GLU A 18 16.30 28.96 10.99
N LYS A 19 16.83 28.19 10.04
CA LYS A 19 17.73 28.72 9.00
C LYS A 19 17.05 29.71 8.04
N PHE A 20 15.74 29.63 7.91
CA PHE A 20 14.96 30.48 6.99
C PHE A 20 14.42 31.74 7.65
N LEU A 21 14.32 31.74 8.97
CA LEU A 21 13.83 32.84 9.77
C LEU A 21 14.97 33.70 10.28
N GLY A 22 14.72 34.99 10.53
CA GLY A 22 15.70 35.90 11.07
C GLY A 22 15.94 35.75 12.57
N ASP A 23 16.83 36.58 13.11
CA ASP A 23 17.23 36.55 14.53
C ASP A 23 16.10 36.89 15.53
N ASP A 24 14.99 37.44 15.02
CA ASP A 24 13.80 37.74 15.80
C ASP A 24 12.97 36.50 16.14
N PHE A 25 13.29 35.35 15.54
CA PHE A 25 12.60 34.11 15.71
C PHE A 25 13.46 33.07 16.42
N LYS A 26 12.88 32.46 17.43
CA LYS A 26 13.40 31.24 18.05
C LYS A 26 12.50 30.07 17.70
N VAL A 27 13.08 28.97 17.26
CA VAL A 27 12.33 27.75 16.93
C VAL A 27 12.62 26.65 17.94
N MET A 28 11.57 26.11 18.56
CA MET A 28 11.64 25.03 19.52
C MET A 28 10.82 23.84 19.07
N SER A 29 11.17 22.66 19.58
CA SER A 29 10.42 21.42 19.32
C SER A 29 9.62 20.98 20.53
N SER A 30 8.42 20.47 20.29
CA SER A 30 7.62 19.79 21.31
C SER A 30 7.94 18.29 21.42
N TYR A 31 8.77 17.76 20.54
CA TYR A 31 9.07 16.31 20.46
C TYR A 31 7.80 15.46 20.37
N GLY A 32 6.89 15.83 19.49
CA GLY A 32 5.59 15.20 19.29
C GLY A 32 4.52 15.76 20.23
N HIS A 33 3.59 14.91 20.65
CA HIS A 33 2.54 15.28 21.57
C HIS A 33 3.07 15.56 22.97
N ILE A 34 2.69 16.69 23.56
CA ILE A 34 3.08 17.08 24.92
C ILE A 34 2.06 16.67 25.99
N ARG A 35 0.88 16.25 25.62
CA ARG A 35 -0.09 15.60 26.49
C ARG A 35 -0.84 14.50 25.76
N ASP A 36 -1.28 13.50 26.48
CA ASP A 36 -1.99 12.35 25.92
C ASP A 36 -2.91 11.75 27.00
N LEU A 37 -3.68 10.75 26.63
CA LEU A 37 -4.45 9.94 27.56
C LEU A 37 -3.52 9.16 28.50
N LYS A 38 -3.94 8.89 29.71
CA LYS A 38 -3.17 8.07 30.66
C LYS A 38 -2.92 6.69 30.10
N LYS A 39 -1.69 6.16 30.26
CA LYS A 39 -1.29 4.90 29.65
C LYS A 39 -2.01 3.65 30.20
N LYS A 40 -2.30 3.63 31.51
CA LYS A 40 -2.81 2.44 32.19
C LYS A 40 -4.30 2.50 32.56
N GLU A 41 -4.96 3.57 32.20
CA GLU A 41 -6.36 3.81 32.50
C GLU A 41 -7.14 4.09 31.22
N LEU A 42 -8.44 3.92 31.25
CA LEU A 42 -9.29 4.31 30.12
C LEU A 42 -9.10 5.79 29.76
N SER A 43 -8.97 6.64 30.78
CA SER A 43 -8.75 8.09 30.65
C SER A 43 -9.84 8.81 29.86
N ILE A 44 -11.04 8.25 29.87
CA ILE A 44 -12.24 8.78 29.21
C ILE A 44 -13.39 8.70 30.22
N ASP A 45 -14.13 9.81 30.39
CA ASP A 45 -15.30 9.84 31.22
C ASP A 45 -16.39 8.92 30.66
N LYS A 46 -16.96 8.07 31.49
CA LYS A 46 -17.93 7.05 31.07
C LYS A 46 -19.29 7.63 30.64
N GLU A 47 -19.67 8.76 31.17
CA GLU A 47 -20.97 9.39 30.87
C GLU A 47 -20.87 10.36 29.70
N THR A 48 -19.86 11.21 29.72
CA THR A 48 -19.68 12.27 28.72
C THR A 48 -18.80 11.84 27.51
N LEU A 49 -18.06 10.74 27.67
CA LEU A 49 -17.04 10.25 26.70
C LEU A 49 -15.93 11.27 26.40
N GLN A 50 -15.77 12.26 27.29
CA GLN A 50 -14.71 13.25 27.17
C GLN A 50 -13.35 12.67 27.60
N PRO A 51 -12.28 12.91 26.84
CA PRO A 51 -10.95 12.47 27.21
C PRO A 51 -10.36 13.29 28.34
N ALA A 52 -9.64 12.63 29.24
CA ALA A 52 -8.86 13.27 30.31
C ALA A 52 -7.37 13.24 29.91
N TYR A 53 -6.89 14.32 29.35
CA TYR A 53 -5.50 14.45 28.93
C TYR A 53 -4.59 14.79 30.10
N VAL A 54 -3.38 14.24 30.09
CA VAL A 54 -2.33 14.49 31.08
C VAL A 54 -0.99 14.77 30.37
N ILE A 55 -0.12 15.51 31.02
CA ILE A 55 1.26 15.69 30.59
C ILE A 55 2.06 14.48 31.08
N PRO A 56 2.67 13.69 30.17
CA PRO A 56 3.53 12.58 30.58
C PRO A 56 4.72 13.06 31.42
N LYS A 57 5.18 12.26 32.37
CA LYS A 57 6.30 12.64 33.25
C LYS A 57 7.58 13.00 32.50
N ASP A 58 7.87 12.30 31.44
CA ASP A 58 9.04 12.54 30.57
C ASP A 58 8.94 13.86 29.79
N LYS A 59 7.78 14.49 29.75
CA LYS A 59 7.54 15.77 29.07
C LYS A 59 7.48 16.98 30.02
N GLU A 60 7.44 16.78 31.32
CA GLU A 60 7.28 17.87 32.29
C GLU A 60 8.36 18.95 32.18
N GLU A 61 9.64 18.56 32.09
CA GLU A 61 10.75 19.50 31.92
C GLU A 61 10.68 20.26 30.58
N LEU A 62 10.31 19.58 29.52
CA LEU A 62 10.12 20.21 28.20
C LEU A 62 9.00 21.25 28.25
N VAL A 63 7.87 20.89 28.85
CA VAL A 63 6.73 21.80 29.03
C VAL A 63 7.12 23.04 29.82
N LYS A 64 7.88 22.86 30.89
CA LYS A 64 8.40 23.97 31.68
C LYS A 64 9.23 24.93 30.84
N ARG A 65 10.17 24.42 30.04
CA ARG A 65 10.99 25.24 29.14
C ARG A 65 10.15 25.95 28.08
N LEU A 66 9.18 25.27 27.50
CA LEU A 66 8.25 25.86 26.52
C LEU A 66 7.44 26.99 27.14
N ARG A 67 6.89 26.80 28.37
CA ARG A 67 6.17 27.85 29.11
C ARG A 67 7.04 29.08 29.39
N GLU A 68 8.27 28.87 29.83
CA GLU A 68 9.21 29.98 30.11
C GLU A 68 9.52 30.79 28.84
N ASN A 69 9.76 30.11 27.72
CA ASN A 69 10.01 30.77 26.44
C ASN A 69 8.77 31.45 25.87
N ALA A 70 7.59 30.84 26.02
CA ALA A 70 6.33 31.43 25.57
C ALA A 70 6.00 32.73 26.32
N LYS A 71 6.28 32.78 27.64
CA LYS A 71 6.09 33.99 28.44
C LYS A 71 7.04 35.13 28.07
N LYS A 72 8.24 34.82 27.58
CA LYS A 72 9.23 35.80 27.16
C LYS A 72 9.00 36.30 25.73
N ALA A 73 8.25 35.60 24.93
CA ALA A 73 7.97 35.94 23.54
C ALA A 73 6.75 36.87 23.43
N ASP A 74 6.83 37.84 22.53
CA ASP A 74 5.70 38.73 22.22
C ASP A 74 4.63 37.97 21.43
N LYS A 75 5.05 37.06 20.53
CA LYS A 75 4.15 36.21 19.72
C LYS A 75 4.62 34.77 19.75
N VAL A 76 3.66 33.86 19.82
CA VAL A 76 3.85 32.42 19.70
C VAL A 76 3.20 31.91 18.40
N TRP A 77 3.97 31.19 17.63
CA TRP A 77 3.58 30.61 16.36
C TRP A 77 3.56 29.08 16.48
N LEU A 78 2.46 28.46 16.10
CA LEU A 78 2.31 27.01 16.09
C LEU A 78 2.44 26.49 14.66
N ALA A 79 3.52 25.75 14.40
CA ALA A 79 3.96 25.36 13.09
C ALA A 79 4.07 23.85 12.91
N SER A 80 3.24 23.09 13.62
CA SER A 80 3.14 21.64 13.44
C SER A 80 2.57 21.27 12.07
N ASP A 81 2.71 20.01 11.67
CA ASP A 81 2.32 19.53 10.36
C ASP A 81 0.86 19.85 10.01
N GLU A 82 0.58 19.97 8.73
CA GLU A 82 -0.75 20.25 8.20
C GLU A 82 -1.58 18.99 8.06
N ASP A 83 -1.82 18.31 9.15
CA ASP A 83 -2.74 17.19 9.24
C ASP A 83 -3.48 17.22 10.59
N ARG A 84 -4.38 16.25 10.80
CA ARG A 84 -5.18 16.17 12.04
C ARG A 84 -4.30 15.99 13.29
N GLU A 85 -3.22 15.23 13.17
CA GLU A 85 -2.26 15.03 14.26
C GLU A 85 -1.49 16.32 14.57
N GLY A 86 -1.03 17.02 13.55
CA GLY A 86 -0.36 18.32 13.71
C GLY A 86 -1.29 19.37 14.32
N GLU A 87 -2.55 19.40 13.90
CA GLU A 87 -3.55 20.30 14.46
C GLU A 87 -3.82 20.00 15.95
N ALA A 88 -3.92 18.73 16.30
CA ALA A 88 -4.07 18.30 17.69
C ALA A 88 -2.86 18.65 18.55
N ILE A 89 -1.64 18.49 18.02
CA ILE A 89 -0.40 18.92 18.72
C ILE A 89 -0.46 20.42 19.01
N SER A 90 -0.82 21.24 18.05
CA SER A 90 -0.98 22.68 18.23
C SER A 90 -2.05 23.02 19.28
N TRP A 91 -3.17 22.34 19.28
CA TRP A 91 -4.23 22.53 20.28
C TRP A 91 -3.75 22.14 21.68
N HIS A 92 -3.07 21.02 21.84
CA HIS A 92 -2.50 20.63 23.12
C HIS A 92 -1.47 21.65 23.63
N LEU A 93 -0.69 22.24 22.73
CA LEU A 93 0.25 23.33 23.06
C LEU A 93 -0.50 24.57 23.58
N CYS A 94 -1.59 24.97 22.92
CA CYS A 94 -2.43 26.08 23.42
C CYS A 94 -2.94 25.83 24.84
N GLU A 95 -3.50 24.65 25.10
CA GLU A 95 -4.01 24.28 26.41
C GLU A 95 -2.92 24.28 27.49
N VAL A 96 -1.77 23.66 27.19
CA VAL A 96 -0.68 23.50 28.15
C VAL A 96 0.06 24.82 28.42
N LEU A 97 0.21 25.67 27.40
CA LEU A 97 0.91 26.96 27.51
C LEU A 97 0.00 28.12 27.92
N GLY A 98 -1.32 27.86 28.06
CA GLY A 98 -2.28 28.90 28.38
C GLY A 98 -2.44 29.95 27.28
N LEU A 99 -2.35 29.54 26.03
CA LEU A 99 -2.53 30.43 24.87
C LEU A 99 -4.02 30.51 24.50
N ASP A 100 -4.42 31.65 23.99
CA ASP A 100 -5.78 31.84 23.47
C ASP A 100 -5.89 31.20 22.07
N GLU A 101 -6.73 30.20 21.94
CA GLU A 101 -6.99 29.49 20.69
C GLU A 101 -7.49 30.41 19.56
N ALA A 102 -8.25 31.44 19.92
CA ALA A 102 -8.83 32.39 18.98
C ALA A 102 -7.85 33.42 18.43
N SER A 103 -6.72 33.63 19.12
CA SER A 103 -5.73 34.66 18.78
C SER A 103 -4.34 34.12 18.49
N THR A 104 -4.07 32.84 18.75
CA THR A 104 -2.76 32.25 18.50
C THR A 104 -2.54 32.02 17.02
N ASN A 105 -1.34 32.35 16.54
CA ASN A 105 -0.98 32.20 15.14
C ASN A 105 -0.62 30.74 14.84
N ARG A 106 -1.45 30.11 14.04
CA ARG A 106 -1.21 28.82 13.43
C ARG A 106 -0.70 29.03 12.02
N ILE A 107 0.44 28.45 11.68
CA ILE A 107 0.97 28.46 10.31
C ILE A 107 1.03 27.04 9.76
N VAL A 108 0.70 26.90 8.49
CA VAL A 108 0.67 25.62 7.77
C VAL A 108 1.44 25.76 6.45
N PHE A 109 2.09 24.67 6.06
CA PHE A 109 2.86 24.60 4.83
C PHE A 109 3.01 23.12 4.40
N HIS A 110 3.11 22.89 3.09
CA HIS A 110 3.29 21.56 2.52
C HIS A 110 4.73 21.16 2.33
N GLU A 111 5.66 22.14 2.42
CA GLU A 111 7.08 21.95 2.22
C GLU A 111 7.86 22.89 3.13
N ILE A 112 9.06 22.47 3.49
CA ILE A 112 9.94 23.25 4.35
C ILE A 112 11.01 23.90 3.47
N THR A 113 10.61 24.93 2.75
CA THR A 113 11.46 25.78 1.92
C THR A 113 11.37 27.21 2.41
N LYS A 114 12.39 28.02 2.14
CA LYS A 114 12.39 29.43 2.54
C LYS A 114 11.15 30.17 2.02
N PRO A 115 10.79 30.11 0.73
CA PRO A 115 9.59 30.80 0.24
C PRO A 115 8.29 30.34 0.93
N ALA A 116 8.12 29.04 1.16
CA ALA A 116 6.93 28.49 1.80
C ALA A 116 6.80 28.90 3.25
N ILE A 117 7.89 28.90 4.01
CA ILE A 117 7.90 29.29 5.42
C ILE A 117 7.65 30.80 5.56
N LEU A 118 8.28 31.64 4.75
CA LEU A 118 8.05 33.09 4.78
C LEU A 118 6.60 33.42 4.38
N ALA A 119 6.03 32.75 3.38
CA ALA A 119 4.64 32.95 2.99
C ALA A 119 3.68 32.51 4.12
N ALA A 120 3.98 31.43 4.84
CA ALA A 120 3.17 30.96 5.97
C ALA A 120 3.17 31.97 7.13
N ILE A 121 4.32 32.58 7.43
CA ILE A 121 4.43 33.63 8.44
C ILE A 121 3.60 34.87 8.08
N GLU A 122 3.51 35.21 6.81
CA GLU A 122 2.68 36.33 6.32
C GLU A 122 1.17 36.02 6.32
N ASN A 123 0.80 34.75 6.31
CA ASN A 123 -0.58 34.29 6.20
C ASN A 123 -0.96 33.32 7.32
N PRO A 124 -0.89 33.73 8.60
CA PRO A 124 -1.29 32.86 9.70
C PRO A 124 -2.81 32.66 9.71
N ARG A 125 -3.23 31.54 10.27
CA ARG A 125 -4.63 31.26 10.58
C ARG A 125 -4.82 30.92 12.06
N HIS A 126 -6.04 30.64 12.46
CA HIS A 126 -6.34 30.09 13.78
C HIS A 126 -6.39 28.56 13.72
N LEU A 127 -6.46 27.94 14.91
CA LEU A 127 -6.65 26.50 15.00
C LEU A 127 -7.96 26.09 14.30
N ASP A 128 -7.89 25.01 13.55
CA ASP A 128 -9.07 24.35 13.00
C ASP A 128 -9.56 23.29 13.98
N MET A 129 -10.57 23.64 14.78
CA MET A 129 -11.10 22.75 15.80
C MET A 129 -11.82 21.54 15.23
N ASN A 130 -12.28 21.60 13.98
CA ASN A 130 -12.85 20.43 13.32
C ASN A 130 -11.78 19.35 13.07
N LEU A 131 -10.58 19.74 12.65
CA LEU A 131 -9.45 18.83 12.53
C LEU A 131 -9.02 18.24 13.88
N VAL A 132 -8.98 19.08 14.92
CA VAL A 132 -8.71 18.65 16.30
C VAL A 132 -9.73 17.61 16.75
N ASN A 133 -11.01 17.86 16.51
CA ASN A 133 -12.10 16.98 16.91
C ASN A 133 -12.09 15.66 16.13
N ALA A 134 -11.69 15.67 14.85
CA ALA A 134 -11.50 14.45 14.08
C ALA A 134 -10.39 13.57 14.66
N GLN A 135 -9.27 14.17 15.07
CA GLN A 135 -8.19 13.45 15.76
C GLN A 135 -8.63 12.95 17.13
N GLN A 136 -9.35 13.75 17.92
CA GLN A 136 -9.92 13.33 19.20
C GLN A 136 -10.87 12.14 19.03
N ALA A 137 -11.77 12.19 18.06
CA ALA A 137 -12.69 11.10 17.76
C ALA A 137 -11.94 9.79 17.50
N ARG A 138 -10.93 9.82 16.67
CA ARG A 138 -10.09 8.64 16.40
C ARG A 138 -9.40 8.15 17.66
N ARG A 139 -8.77 9.05 18.39
CA ARG A 139 -8.01 8.72 19.61
C ARG A 139 -8.90 8.10 20.69
N VAL A 140 -10.07 8.68 20.91
CA VAL A 140 -11.06 8.20 21.89
C VAL A 140 -11.66 6.86 21.47
N LEU A 141 -12.08 6.73 20.22
CA LEU A 141 -12.65 5.49 19.70
C LEU A 141 -11.66 4.33 19.79
N ASP A 142 -10.44 4.53 19.34
CA ASP A 142 -9.42 3.49 19.37
C ASP A 142 -9.02 3.13 20.82
N ARG A 143 -9.05 4.09 21.74
CA ARG A 143 -8.85 3.84 23.18
C ARG A 143 -9.99 2.98 23.75
N ILE A 144 -11.24 3.31 23.47
CA ILE A 144 -12.41 2.55 23.94
C ILE A 144 -12.35 1.12 23.41
N VAL A 145 -12.14 0.94 22.13
CA VAL A 145 -12.09 -0.39 21.51
C VAL A 145 -10.94 -1.22 22.10
N GLY A 146 -9.73 -0.69 22.09
CA GLY A 146 -8.55 -1.42 22.58
C GLY A 146 -8.64 -1.74 24.08
N PHE A 147 -9.08 -0.79 24.88
CA PHE A 147 -9.14 -0.93 26.34
C PHE A 147 -10.25 -1.88 26.80
N LYS A 148 -11.35 -1.96 26.06
CA LYS A 148 -12.47 -2.86 26.38
C LYS A 148 -12.33 -4.25 25.77
N LEU A 149 -11.76 -4.39 24.58
CA LEU A 149 -11.56 -5.70 23.94
C LEU A 149 -10.39 -6.48 24.53
N SER A 150 -9.32 -5.82 24.93
CA SER A 150 -8.14 -6.51 25.44
C SER A 150 -8.43 -7.37 26.69
N PRO A 151 -9.15 -6.90 27.72
CA PRO A 151 -9.55 -7.75 28.85
C PRO A 151 -10.42 -8.94 28.46
N VAL A 152 -11.29 -8.78 27.47
CA VAL A 152 -12.10 -9.88 26.91
C VAL A 152 -11.20 -10.97 26.34
N LEU A 153 -10.20 -10.57 25.54
CA LEU A 153 -9.20 -11.51 25.00
C LEU A 153 -8.40 -12.20 26.10
N TRP A 154 -8.01 -11.48 27.15
CA TRP A 154 -7.27 -12.07 28.27
C TRP A 154 -8.07 -13.14 28.99
N ARG A 155 -9.34 -12.90 29.19
CA ARG A 155 -10.24 -13.84 29.87
C ARG A 155 -10.64 -15.02 28.98
N LYS A 156 -10.92 -14.77 27.71
CA LYS A 156 -11.52 -15.75 26.80
C LYS A 156 -10.54 -16.48 25.92
N VAL A 157 -9.35 -15.94 25.70
CA VAL A 157 -8.34 -16.53 24.83
C VAL A 157 -7.02 -16.74 25.57
N LYS A 158 -6.25 -15.67 25.79
CA LYS A 158 -4.91 -15.75 26.41
C LYS A 158 -4.51 -14.38 26.98
N PRO A 159 -3.82 -14.32 28.13
CA PRO A 159 -3.27 -13.08 28.67
C PRO A 159 -2.33 -12.35 27.68
N ALA A 160 -2.20 -11.05 27.84
CA ALA A 160 -1.32 -10.16 27.08
C ALA A 160 -1.67 -9.98 25.59
N LEU A 161 -2.84 -10.43 25.16
CA LEU A 161 -3.35 -10.14 23.82
C LEU A 161 -3.97 -8.73 23.77
N SER A 162 -4.02 -8.15 22.60
CA SER A 162 -4.67 -6.86 22.35
C SER A 162 -5.40 -6.85 21.01
N ALA A 163 -6.42 -6.06 20.92
CA ALA A 163 -7.17 -5.84 19.70
C ALA A 163 -7.29 -4.34 19.42
N GLY A 164 -7.43 -4.02 18.17
CA GLY A 164 -7.68 -2.66 17.71
C GLY A 164 -8.59 -2.69 16.49
N ARG A 165 -9.31 -1.62 16.25
CA ARG A 165 -10.31 -1.55 15.19
C ARG A 165 -9.71 -1.84 13.81
N VAL A 166 -8.71 -1.08 13.39
CA VAL A 166 -8.09 -1.24 12.06
C VAL A 166 -7.17 -2.46 12.03
N GLN A 167 -6.40 -2.67 13.07
CA GLN A 167 -5.44 -3.77 13.17
C GLN A 167 -6.12 -5.15 13.09
N SER A 168 -7.22 -5.32 13.79
CA SER A 168 -7.97 -6.59 13.79
C SER A 168 -8.57 -6.90 12.42
N VAL A 169 -9.04 -5.88 11.72
CA VAL A 169 -9.56 -6.02 10.34
C VAL A 169 -8.43 -6.31 9.35
N ALA A 170 -7.26 -5.74 9.54
CA ALA A 170 -6.08 -6.08 8.72
C ALA A 170 -5.66 -7.54 8.91
N VAL A 171 -5.69 -8.05 10.14
CA VAL A 171 -5.46 -9.47 10.42
C VAL A 171 -6.52 -10.34 9.73
N ARG A 172 -7.78 -9.93 9.76
CA ARG A 172 -8.88 -10.61 9.05
C ARG A 172 -8.59 -10.79 7.57
N LEU A 173 -8.11 -9.75 6.88
CA LEU A 173 -7.74 -9.83 5.46
C LEU A 173 -6.71 -10.94 5.21
N ILE A 174 -5.70 -11.00 6.06
CA ILE A 174 -4.61 -11.98 5.93
C ILE A 174 -5.10 -13.40 6.24
N VAL A 175 -5.91 -13.58 7.28
CA VAL A 175 -6.50 -14.89 7.63
C VAL A 175 -7.45 -15.38 6.53
N GLU A 176 -8.31 -14.53 6.02
CA GLU A 176 -9.21 -14.90 4.92
C GLU A 176 -8.45 -15.31 3.66
N ARG A 177 -7.40 -14.57 3.32
CA ARG A 177 -6.54 -14.92 2.19
C ARG A 177 -5.87 -16.28 2.37
N GLU A 178 -5.38 -16.58 3.57
CA GLU A 178 -4.77 -17.87 3.86
C GLU A 178 -5.78 -19.01 3.69
N ARG A 179 -7.03 -18.82 4.13
CA ARG A 179 -8.10 -19.80 3.95
C ARG A 179 -8.50 -19.97 2.49
N GLU A 180 -8.56 -18.89 1.72
CA GLU A 180 -8.77 -18.97 0.27
C GLU A 180 -7.69 -19.81 -0.40
N ILE A 181 -6.43 -19.61 -0.02
CA ILE A 181 -5.29 -20.38 -0.55
C ILE A 181 -5.43 -21.87 -0.18
N GLN A 182 -5.78 -22.17 1.07
CA GLN A 182 -5.93 -23.55 1.55
C GLN A 182 -7.10 -24.29 0.88
N GLN A 183 -8.17 -23.59 0.56
CA GLN A 183 -9.35 -24.14 -0.10
C GLN A 183 -9.21 -24.23 -1.61
N PHE A 184 -8.27 -23.53 -2.20
CA PHE A 184 -8.07 -23.50 -3.62
C PHE A 184 -7.54 -24.86 -4.12
N LYS A 185 -8.22 -25.40 -5.13
CA LYS A 185 -7.80 -26.62 -5.81
C LYS A 185 -7.26 -26.26 -7.19
N SER A 186 -5.97 -26.49 -7.38
CA SER A 186 -5.33 -26.28 -8.66
C SER A 186 -5.76 -27.35 -9.64
N GLU A 187 -6.22 -26.95 -10.81
CA GLU A 187 -6.64 -27.84 -11.90
C GLU A 187 -5.66 -27.76 -13.07
N PRO A 188 -5.31 -28.90 -13.69
CA PRO A 188 -4.45 -28.89 -14.84
C PRO A 188 -5.20 -28.38 -16.08
N TYR A 189 -4.49 -27.69 -16.94
CA TYR A 189 -4.90 -27.35 -18.29
C TYR A 189 -3.69 -27.46 -19.22
N TYR A 190 -3.96 -27.50 -20.52
CA TYR A 190 -2.90 -27.70 -21.52
C TYR A 190 -2.88 -26.51 -22.47
N ARG A 191 -1.73 -25.85 -22.50
CA ARG A 191 -1.47 -24.68 -23.31
C ARG A 191 -0.72 -25.11 -24.56
N ILE A 192 -1.21 -24.73 -25.73
CA ILE A 192 -0.62 -25.11 -27.00
C ILE A 192 0.17 -23.94 -27.56
N ASN A 193 1.44 -24.18 -27.83
CA ASN A 193 2.34 -23.21 -28.43
C ASN A 193 2.93 -23.81 -29.73
N ALA A 194 3.18 -22.95 -30.69
CA ALA A 194 3.81 -23.36 -31.96
C ALA A 194 4.95 -22.41 -32.33
N ILE A 195 5.99 -23.00 -32.93
CA ILE A 195 7.07 -22.25 -33.56
C ILE A 195 6.94 -22.52 -35.05
N PHE A 196 6.72 -21.44 -35.80
CA PHE A 196 6.67 -21.48 -37.26
C PHE A 196 7.92 -20.84 -37.86
N ALA A 197 8.30 -21.26 -39.05
CA ALA A 197 9.30 -20.60 -39.86
C ALA A 197 8.63 -19.82 -40.99
N ILE A 198 9.12 -18.62 -41.24
CA ILE A 198 8.76 -17.81 -42.40
C ILE A 198 10.02 -17.51 -43.20
N THR A 199 9.91 -17.58 -44.54
CA THR A 199 11.01 -17.23 -45.46
C THR A 199 10.97 -15.73 -45.73
N ASN A 200 12.04 -15.02 -45.37
CA ASN A 200 12.21 -13.59 -45.61
C ASN A 200 12.50 -13.31 -47.11
N ALA A 201 12.41 -12.04 -47.49
CA ALA A 201 12.67 -11.61 -48.88
C ALA A 201 14.08 -11.92 -49.36
N ASP A 202 15.07 -12.01 -48.47
CA ASP A 202 16.45 -12.35 -48.76
C ASP A 202 16.72 -13.88 -48.81
N GLY A 203 15.68 -14.70 -48.62
CA GLY A 203 15.76 -16.16 -48.56
C GLY A 203 16.16 -16.73 -47.22
N SER A 204 16.48 -15.91 -46.24
CA SER A 204 16.70 -16.34 -44.87
C SER A 204 15.39 -16.77 -44.20
N GLN A 205 15.47 -17.56 -43.13
CA GLN A 205 14.30 -17.97 -42.35
C GLN A 205 14.30 -17.31 -40.99
N SER A 206 13.13 -16.85 -40.59
CA SER A 206 12.86 -16.33 -39.25
C SER A 206 11.85 -17.21 -38.53
N GLU A 207 11.95 -17.27 -37.22
CA GLU A 207 11.01 -17.98 -36.37
C GLU A 207 9.91 -17.06 -35.83
N VAL A 208 8.68 -17.59 -35.77
CA VAL A 208 7.53 -16.93 -35.21
C VAL A 208 7.00 -17.82 -34.10
N LYS A 209 7.03 -17.30 -32.86
CA LYS A 209 6.49 -17.98 -31.69
C LYS A 209 5.04 -17.59 -31.50
N THR A 210 4.17 -18.57 -31.30
CA THR A 210 2.72 -18.38 -31.25
C THR A 210 2.09 -19.17 -30.13
N GLU A 211 0.89 -18.78 -29.73
CA GLU A 211 0.04 -19.51 -28.83
C GLU A 211 -1.33 -19.74 -29.48
N LEU A 212 -1.89 -20.94 -29.27
CA LEU A 212 -3.26 -21.24 -29.68
C LEU A 212 -4.28 -20.45 -28.86
N ASP A 213 -5.33 -20.00 -29.50
CA ASP A 213 -6.43 -19.24 -28.87
C ASP A 213 -7.34 -20.11 -27.98
N LYS A 214 -7.06 -21.40 -27.88
CA LYS A 214 -7.80 -22.36 -27.06
C LYS A 214 -6.85 -23.13 -26.13
N ARG A 215 -7.30 -23.33 -24.90
CA ARG A 215 -6.65 -24.21 -23.94
C ARG A 215 -7.47 -25.49 -23.77
N PHE A 216 -6.81 -26.60 -23.57
CA PHE A 216 -7.45 -27.89 -23.35
C PHE A 216 -7.46 -28.23 -21.86
N THR A 217 -8.52 -28.89 -21.41
CA THR A 217 -8.69 -29.28 -20.01
C THR A 217 -8.20 -30.70 -19.72
N THR A 218 -8.05 -31.53 -20.75
CA THR A 218 -7.56 -32.91 -20.63
C THR A 218 -6.35 -33.15 -21.52
N HIS A 219 -5.47 -34.03 -21.07
CA HIS A 219 -4.30 -34.46 -21.83
C HIS A 219 -4.70 -35.13 -23.15
N ASP A 220 -5.73 -35.97 -23.13
CA ASP A 220 -6.20 -36.67 -24.33
C ASP A 220 -6.68 -35.70 -25.41
N ASP A 221 -7.40 -34.64 -25.04
CA ASP A 221 -7.84 -33.62 -25.99
C ASP A 221 -6.66 -32.83 -26.58
N ALA A 222 -5.66 -32.53 -25.77
CA ALA A 222 -4.44 -31.85 -26.22
C ALA A 222 -3.65 -32.72 -27.20
N ILE A 223 -3.49 -34.01 -26.92
CA ILE A 223 -2.84 -34.97 -27.82
C ILE A 223 -3.63 -35.13 -29.13
N ALA A 224 -4.97 -35.25 -29.05
CA ALA A 224 -5.83 -35.31 -30.22
C ALA A 224 -5.66 -34.08 -31.12
N PHE A 225 -5.49 -32.89 -30.51
CA PHE A 225 -5.20 -31.67 -31.25
C PHE A 225 -3.83 -31.72 -31.94
N LEU A 226 -2.78 -32.18 -31.26
CA LEU A 226 -1.45 -32.34 -31.85
C LEU A 226 -1.49 -33.32 -33.01
N GLU A 227 -2.29 -34.40 -32.93
CA GLU A 227 -2.48 -35.33 -34.05
C GLU A 227 -3.06 -34.65 -35.29
N LYS A 228 -4.05 -33.77 -35.11
CA LYS A 228 -4.60 -32.97 -36.23
C LYS A 228 -3.58 -32.03 -36.86
N CYS A 229 -2.58 -31.58 -36.13
CA CYS A 229 -1.56 -30.70 -36.61
C CYS A 229 -0.56 -31.37 -37.55
N LYS A 230 -0.48 -32.70 -37.55
CA LYS A 230 0.49 -33.45 -38.38
C LYS A 230 0.32 -33.18 -39.86
N ASP A 231 -0.91 -33.13 -40.34
CA ASP A 231 -1.28 -32.95 -41.74
C ASP A 231 -1.74 -31.52 -42.08
N ALA A 232 -1.71 -30.63 -41.12
CA ALA A 232 -2.23 -29.28 -41.29
C ALA A 232 -1.24 -28.39 -42.03
N GLU A 233 -1.78 -27.53 -42.89
CA GLU A 233 -1.08 -26.43 -43.52
C GLU A 233 -1.43 -25.12 -42.81
N PHE A 234 -0.47 -24.23 -42.64
CA PHE A 234 -0.61 -23.00 -41.89
C PHE A 234 -0.32 -21.78 -42.74
N SER A 235 -1.18 -20.79 -42.64
CA SER A 235 -1.04 -19.53 -43.33
C SER A 235 -1.52 -18.35 -42.50
N VAL A 236 -1.01 -17.18 -42.76
CA VAL A 236 -1.42 -15.95 -42.06
C VAL A 236 -2.81 -15.55 -42.55
N ALA A 237 -3.79 -15.62 -41.67
CA ALA A 237 -5.16 -15.22 -41.96
C ALA A 237 -5.33 -13.70 -41.96
N ASN A 238 -4.74 -13.02 -40.99
CA ASN A 238 -4.69 -11.56 -40.96
C ASN A 238 -3.54 -11.06 -40.08
N VAL A 239 -3.20 -9.80 -40.30
CA VAL A 239 -2.22 -9.06 -39.50
C VAL A 239 -2.89 -7.75 -39.11
N THR A 240 -3.01 -7.51 -37.80
CA THR A 240 -3.60 -6.28 -37.27
C THR A 240 -2.52 -5.47 -36.56
N LYS A 241 -2.33 -4.23 -36.98
CA LYS A 241 -1.46 -3.26 -36.31
C LYS A 241 -2.28 -2.19 -35.67
N LYS A 242 -2.15 -2.01 -34.35
CA LYS A 242 -2.87 -1.00 -33.59
C LYS A 242 -1.91 -0.09 -32.84
N PRO A 243 -2.08 1.23 -32.92
CA PRO A 243 -1.37 2.14 -32.04
C PRO A 243 -1.92 1.99 -30.61
N LEU A 244 -1.01 1.94 -29.64
CA LEU A 244 -1.33 1.90 -28.23
C LEU A 244 -0.58 3.03 -27.54
N LYS A 245 -1.28 3.77 -26.72
CA LYS A 245 -0.70 4.84 -25.90
C LYS A 245 -0.71 4.38 -24.44
N ARG A 246 0.43 4.52 -23.78
CA ARG A 246 0.53 4.31 -22.34
C ARG A 246 0.73 5.65 -21.66
N MET A 247 -0.14 5.93 -20.70
CA MET A 247 -0.08 7.15 -19.91
C MET A 247 0.78 6.95 -18.66
N PRO A 248 1.48 7.99 -18.20
CA PRO A 248 2.21 7.92 -16.96
C PRO A 248 1.26 7.87 -15.76
N ALA A 249 1.73 7.23 -14.68
CA ALA A 249 1.05 7.23 -13.41
C ALA A 249 1.06 8.64 -12.77
N PRO A 250 0.05 8.96 -11.93
CA PRO A 250 0.04 10.21 -11.16
C PRO A 250 1.25 10.32 -10.22
N PRO A 251 1.58 11.51 -9.73
CA PRO A 251 2.56 11.68 -8.66
C PRO A 251 2.18 10.86 -7.41
N PHE A 252 3.14 10.61 -6.55
CA PHE A 252 2.92 9.78 -5.38
C PHE A 252 1.94 10.35 -4.37
N THR A 253 1.05 9.47 -3.90
CA THR A 253 0.40 9.58 -2.60
C THR A 253 1.19 8.76 -1.57
N THR A 254 0.82 8.85 -0.30
CA THR A 254 1.42 7.98 0.74
C THR A 254 1.30 6.50 0.37
N SER A 255 0.13 6.06 -0.04
CA SER A 255 -0.14 4.67 -0.43
C SER A 255 0.74 4.21 -1.60
N THR A 256 0.75 4.96 -2.69
CA THR A 256 1.52 4.58 -3.88
C THR A 256 3.03 4.64 -3.65
N LEU A 257 3.51 5.59 -2.83
CA LEU A 257 4.91 5.63 -2.42
C LEU A 257 5.30 4.38 -1.62
N GLN A 258 4.49 3.99 -0.65
CA GLN A 258 4.74 2.80 0.15
C GLN A 258 4.78 1.53 -0.71
N GLN A 259 3.86 1.39 -1.66
CA GLN A 259 3.80 0.27 -2.58
C GLN A 259 5.03 0.19 -3.48
N GLU A 260 5.39 1.27 -4.14
CA GLU A 260 6.52 1.32 -5.07
C GLU A 260 7.87 1.19 -4.35
N ALA A 261 8.04 1.80 -3.17
CA ALA A 261 9.24 1.65 -2.36
C ALA A 261 9.43 0.19 -1.88
N ALA A 262 8.36 -0.50 -1.52
CA ALA A 262 8.41 -1.91 -1.17
C ALA A 262 8.84 -2.77 -2.37
N ARG A 263 8.27 -2.54 -3.54
CA ARG A 263 8.56 -3.32 -4.75
C ARG A 263 9.94 -3.02 -5.33
N LYS A 264 10.28 -1.75 -5.49
CA LYS A 264 11.50 -1.31 -6.19
C LYS A 264 12.72 -1.20 -5.30
N LEU A 265 12.54 -0.84 -4.04
CA LEU A 265 13.64 -0.59 -3.10
C LEU A 265 13.76 -1.67 -2.02
N GLY A 266 12.77 -2.52 -1.88
CA GLY A 266 12.73 -3.52 -0.80
C GLY A 266 12.52 -2.91 0.59
N PHE A 267 11.97 -1.69 0.67
CA PHE A 267 11.71 -1.02 1.94
C PHE A 267 10.41 -1.52 2.57
N SER A 268 10.43 -1.77 3.88
CA SER A 268 9.19 -1.93 4.62
C SER A 268 8.38 -0.62 4.58
N VAL A 269 7.09 -0.72 4.82
CA VAL A 269 6.21 0.45 4.87
C VAL A 269 6.67 1.43 5.96
N SER A 270 7.04 0.91 7.12
CA SER A 270 7.59 1.73 8.22
C SER A 270 8.91 2.41 7.86
N GLN A 271 9.81 1.70 7.20
CA GLN A 271 11.08 2.25 6.73
C GLN A 271 10.86 3.36 5.70
N THR A 272 9.94 3.15 4.76
CA THR A 272 9.58 4.15 3.76
C THR A 272 9.12 5.45 4.42
N MET A 273 8.24 5.35 5.42
CA MET A 273 7.74 6.52 6.11
C MET A 273 8.79 7.21 6.97
N MET A 274 9.67 6.47 7.60
CA MET A 274 10.79 7.03 8.36
C MET A 274 11.76 7.81 7.47
N VAL A 275 12.11 7.26 6.32
CA VAL A 275 13.00 7.93 5.35
C VAL A 275 12.31 9.15 4.72
N ALA A 276 11.04 9.02 4.35
CA ALA A 276 10.26 10.13 3.81
C ALA A 276 10.13 11.28 4.81
N GLN A 277 9.94 10.97 6.10
CA GLN A 277 9.94 11.96 7.18
C GLN A 277 11.24 12.76 7.23
N ARG A 278 12.38 12.10 7.13
CA ARG A 278 13.69 12.75 7.10
C ARG A 278 13.86 13.66 5.89
N LEU A 279 13.43 13.20 4.72
CA LEU A 279 13.50 14.01 3.49
C LEU A 279 12.61 15.25 3.58
N TYR A 280 11.41 15.10 4.12
CA TYR A 280 10.50 16.23 4.36
C TYR A 280 11.09 17.24 5.36
N GLU A 281 11.55 16.77 6.51
CA GLU A 281 12.12 17.63 7.55
C GLU A 281 13.41 18.34 7.11
N SER A 282 14.12 17.77 6.15
CA SER A 282 15.30 18.38 5.52
C SER A 282 14.93 19.37 4.40
N GLY A 283 13.65 19.50 4.08
CA GLY A 283 13.18 20.42 3.04
C GLY A 283 13.34 19.90 1.61
N LEU A 284 13.52 18.60 1.42
CA LEU A 284 13.83 18.00 0.11
C LEU A 284 12.61 17.50 -0.65
N ILE A 285 11.56 17.11 0.06
CA ILE A 285 10.27 16.69 -0.51
C ILE A 285 9.12 17.40 0.21
N THR A 286 7.96 17.39 -0.44
CA THR A 286 6.69 17.83 0.17
C THR A 286 6.23 16.85 1.24
N TYR A 287 5.22 17.24 2.01
CA TYR A 287 4.69 16.42 3.11
C TYR A 287 4.28 15.04 2.65
N MET A 288 4.73 14.02 3.37
CA MET A 288 4.65 12.62 2.96
C MET A 288 3.34 11.91 3.35
N ARG A 289 2.49 12.52 4.14
CA ARG A 289 1.16 12.00 4.49
C ARG A 289 0.10 12.72 3.70
N THR A 290 -0.22 12.21 2.54
CA THR A 290 -1.21 12.79 1.63
C THR A 290 -1.87 11.72 0.77
N ASP A 291 -3.12 11.92 0.45
CA ASP A 291 -3.86 11.17 -0.56
C ASP A 291 -4.07 11.98 -1.85
N SER A 292 -3.46 13.17 -1.91
CA SER A 292 -3.54 14.06 -3.08
C SER A 292 -2.55 13.66 -4.17
N VAL A 293 -2.99 13.77 -5.41
CA VAL A 293 -2.17 13.65 -6.62
C VAL A 293 -1.93 15.00 -7.29
N ASN A 294 -2.34 16.10 -6.65
CA ASN A 294 -2.21 17.44 -7.23
C ASN A 294 -0.76 17.92 -7.17
N LEU A 295 -0.36 18.67 -8.20
CA LEU A 295 0.91 19.40 -8.24
C LEU A 295 0.63 20.89 -8.38
N SER A 296 1.42 21.72 -7.69
CA SER A 296 1.36 23.16 -7.86
C SER A 296 1.79 23.57 -9.27
N SER A 297 1.32 24.72 -9.73
CA SER A 297 1.74 25.28 -11.03
C SER A 297 3.24 25.53 -11.09
N LEU A 298 3.86 25.93 -9.98
CA LEU A 298 5.31 26.10 -9.87
C LEU A 298 6.05 24.79 -10.07
N CYS A 299 5.58 23.71 -9.47
CA CYS A 299 6.16 22.39 -9.66
C CYS A 299 6.03 21.91 -11.11
N ILE A 300 4.86 22.05 -11.72
CA ILE A 300 4.62 21.69 -13.12
C ILE A 300 5.56 22.46 -14.05
N GLY A 301 5.73 23.77 -13.83
CA GLY A 301 6.65 24.59 -14.60
C GLY A 301 8.12 24.19 -14.42
N ALA A 302 8.54 23.93 -13.19
CA ALA A 302 9.91 23.47 -12.89
C ALA A 302 10.20 22.09 -13.48
N ALA A 303 9.23 21.17 -13.42
CA ALA A 303 9.34 19.85 -14.04
C ALA A 303 9.48 19.95 -15.56
N LYS A 304 8.69 20.82 -16.20
CA LYS A 304 8.78 21.08 -17.63
C LYS A 304 10.19 21.54 -18.03
N GLU A 305 10.75 22.50 -17.31
CA GLU A 305 12.10 22.99 -17.59
C GLU A 305 13.17 21.90 -17.47
N GLU A 306 13.11 21.08 -16.43
CA GLU A 306 14.07 19.98 -16.23
C GLU A 306 13.90 18.87 -17.28
N ILE A 307 12.69 18.50 -17.63
CA ILE A 307 12.42 17.48 -18.66
C ILE A 307 12.97 17.94 -20.01
N ILE A 308 12.74 19.17 -20.41
CA ILE A 308 13.26 19.73 -21.67
C ILE A 308 14.78 19.74 -21.65
N LYS A 309 15.38 20.16 -20.54
CA LYS A 309 16.83 20.21 -20.38
C LYS A 309 17.48 18.83 -20.46
N LEU A 310 16.89 17.81 -19.82
CA LEU A 310 17.47 16.48 -19.69
C LEU A 310 17.16 15.56 -20.88
N TYR A 311 15.97 15.68 -21.45
CA TYR A 311 15.45 14.70 -22.42
C TYR A 311 15.02 15.30 -23.75
N GLY A 312 14.71 16.59 -23.80
CA GLY A 312 14.22 17.28 -24.98
C GLY A 312 12.74 17.69 -24.87
N GLU A 313 12.35 18.60 -25.72
CA GLU A 313 11.00 19.18 -25.72
C GLU A 313 9.90 18.17 -26.04
N GLU A 314 10.20 17.18 -26.88
CA GLU A 314 9.28 16.11 -27.26
C GLU A 314 8.87 15.20 -26.08
N TYR A 315 9.67 15.15 -25.01
CA TYR A 315 9.39 14.38 -23.81
C TYR A 315 8.52 15.12 -22.79
N SER A 316 8.29 16.40 -22.96
CA SER A 316 7.51 17.22 -22.04
C SER A 316 6.03 17.22 -22.41
N SER A 317 5.18 16.90 -21.45
CA SER A 317 3.73 16.99 -21.56
C SER A 317 3.12 17.32 -20.19
N PRO A 318 3.11 18.60 -19.81
CA PRO A 318 2.55 19.02 -18.54
C PRO A 318 1.09 18.61 -18.37
N ARG A 319 0.75 18.11 -17.18
CA ARG A 319 -0.60 17.64 -16.82
C ARG A 319 -0.98 18.09 -15.43
N ASN A 320 -2.27 18.34 -15.26
CA ASN A 320 -2.89 18.47 -13.95
C ASN A 320 -3.58 17.15 -13.60
N PHE A 321 -3.28 16.61 -12.44
CA PHE A 321 -3.98 15.48 -11.87
C PHE A 321 -4.96 15.97 -10.82
N HIS A 322 -6.13 15.37 -10.76
CA HIS A 322 -7.16 15.72 -9.79
C HIS A 322 -7.42 14.54 -8.87
N THR A 323 -7.52 14.83 -7.58
CA THR A 323 -7.83 13.83 -6.59
C THR A 323 -9.32 13.51 -6.61
N HIS A 324 -9.65 12.23 -6.77
CA HIS A 324 -11.04 11.76 -6.83
C HIS A 324 -11.55 11.19 -5.51
N SER A 325 -10.70 11.09 -4.48
CA SER A 325 -11.11 10.53 -3.19
C SER A 325 -12.07 11.48 -2.46
N LYS A 326 -13.23 10.97 -2.09
CA LYS A 326 -14.16 11.67 -1.19
C LYS A 326 -13.50 11.80 0.18
N GLY A 327 -13.27 13.02 0.64
CA GLY A 327 -12.58 13.31 1.90
C GLY A 327 -11.09 13.58 1.78
N ALA A 328 -10.54 13.64 0.55
CA ALA A 328 -9.21 14.18 0.34
C ALA A 328 -9.17 15.65 0.78
N GLN A 329 -8.15 16.01 1.53
CA GLN A 329 -7.91 17.42 1.85
C GLN A 329 -7.40 18.10 0.58
N GLU A 330 -8.28 18.82 -0.12
CA GLU A 330 -8.00 19.44 -1.43
C GLU A 330 -6.81 20.42 -1.41
N ALA A 331 -6.45 20.91 -0.24
CA ALA A 331 -5.32 21.83 -0.06
C ALA A 331 -3.95 21.17 -0.14
N HIS A 332 -3.87 19.84 -0.16
CA HIS A 332 -2.61 19.11 -0.14
C HIS A 332 -2.10 18.83 -1.55
N GLU A 333 -0.77 18.87 -1.68
CA GLU A 333 -0.09 18.37 -2.88
C GLU A 333 0.30 16.90 -2.74
N ALA A 334 0.62 16.27 -3.89
CA ALA A 334 1.30 14.99 -3.94
C ALA A 334 2.69 15.05 -3.28
N ILE A 335 3.28 13.89 -3.05
CA ILE A 335 4.67 13.76 -2.58
C ILE A 335 5.58 13.99 -3.79
N ARG A 336 6.34 15.06 -3.75
CA ARG A 336 7.22 15.50 -4.83
C ARG A 336 8.49 16.14 -4.32
N PRO A 337 9.55 16.22 -5.12
CA PRO A 337 10.71 17.05 -4.77
C PRO A 337 10.30 18.52 -4.60
N THR A 338 10.89 19.20 -3.63
CA THR A 338 10.66 20.64 -3.46
C THR A 338 11.26 21.44 -4.61
N TYR A 339 12.41 21.00 -5.11
CA TYR A 339 13.10 21.59 -6.27
C TYR A 339 13.41 20.51 -7.30
N MET A 340 12.71 20.54 -8.43
CA MET A 340 12.91 19.59 -9.52
C MET A 340 14.32 19.69 -10.16
N ALA A 341 14.97 20.84 -10.04
CA ALA A 341 16.36 21.00 -10.50
C ALA A 341 17.36 20.12 -9.74
N ASN A 342 17.03 19.70 -8.52
CA ASN A 342 17.82 18.75 -7.75
C ASN A 342 17.47 17.32 -8.19
N THR A 343 18.15 16.80 -9.19
CA THR A 343 17.95 15.43 -9.72
C THR A 343 18.48 14.36 -8.79
N SER A 344 19.37 14.73 -7.88
CA SER A 344 19.94 13.88 -6.83
C SER A 344 20.19 14.71 -5.58
N ILE A 345 20.39 14.05 -4.47
CA ILE A 345 20.65 14.65 -3.17
C ILE A 345 21.85 14.01 -2.49
N GLU A 346 22.41 14.72 -1.52
CA GLU A 346 23.34 14.15 -0.56
C GLU A 346 22.56 13.55 0.62
N GLY A 347 23.11 12.53 1.25
CA GLY A 347 22.48 11.86 2.38
C GLY A 347 22.81 10.38 2.44
N THR A 348 22.10 9.65 3.26
CA THR A 348 22.25 8.20 3.36
C THR A 348 21.83 7.51 2.05
N ALA A 349 22.28 6.27 1.85
CA ALA A 349 21.88 5.49 0.69
C ALA A 349 20.34 5.32 0.59
N GLN A 350 19.67 5.14 1.72
CA GLN A 350 18.21 5.02 1.80
C GLN A 350 17.51 6.32 1.41
N GLU A 351 17.99 7.46 1.90
CA GLU A 351 17.47 8.78 1.56
C GLU A 351 17.63 9.08 0.07
N ARG A 352 18.81 8.81 -0.49
CA ARG A 352 19.08 9.01 -1.92
C ARG A 352 18.22 8.12 -2.81
N ARG A 353 18.02 6.86 -2.44
CA ARG A 353 17.21 5.93 -3.21
C ARG A 353 15.73 6.32 -3.19
N LEU A 354 15.19 6.70 -2.05
CA LEU A 354 13.80 7.14 -1.95
C LEU A 354 13.56 8.47 -2.68
N TYR A 355 14.47 9.43 -2.54
CA TYR A 355 14.40 10.68 -3.28
C TYR A 355 14.42 10.46 -4.80
N ASP A 356 15.32 9.61 -5.29
CA ASP A 356 15.40 9.26 -6.71
C ASP A 356 14.09 8.66 -7.22
N LEU A 357 13.47 7.77 -6.46
CA LEU A 357 12.16 7.19 -6.79
C LEU A 357 11.08 8.27 -6.88
N ILE A 358 11.03 9.19 -5.92
CA ILE A 358 10.06 10.30 -5.88
C ILE A 358 10.29 11.25 -7.05
N TRP A 359 11.54 11.60 -7.32
CA TRP A 359 11.90 12.49 -8.43
C TRP A 359 11.48 11.91 -9.78
N LYS A 360 11.81 10.65 -10.03
CA LYS A 360 11.46 9.93 -11.27
C LYS A 360 9.96 9.82 -11.47
N ARG A 361 9.23 9.48 -10.43
CA ARG A 361 7.75 9.39 -10.48
C ARG A 361 7.13 10.74 -10.82
N THR A 362 7.61 11.80 -10.20
CA THR A 362 7.12 13.17 -10.44
C THR A 362 7.46 13.63 -11.84
N ALA A 363 8.72 13.45 -12.29
CA ALA A 363 9.13 13.79 -13.64
C ALA A 363 8.30 13.01 -14.69
N ALA A 364 8.18 11.71 -14.54
CA ALA A 364 7.42 10.85 -15.45
C ALA A 364 5.95 11.28 -15.57
N SER A 365 5.33 11.74 -14.48
CA SER A 365 3.95 12.22 -14.49
C SER A 365 3.75 13.42 -15.42
N GLN A 366 4.80 14.18 -15.69
CA GLN A 366 4.83 15.38 -16.52
C GLN A 366 5.48 15.13 -17.89
N MET A 367 5.75 13.86 -18.23
CA MET A 367 6.35 13.48 -19.50
C MET A 367 5.31 12.99 -20.50
N ALA A 368 5.68 12.99 -21.75
CA ALA A 368 4.84 12.53 -22.84
C ALA A 368 4.49 11.05 -22.69
N GLU A 369 3.30 10.70 -23.18
CA GLU A 369 2.85 9.32 -23.28
C GLU A 369 3.80 8.46 -24.12
N ALA A 370 3.90 7.19 -23.76
CA ALA A 370 4.61 6.22 -24.58
C ALA A 370 3.73 5.80 -25.75
N GLN A 371 4.30 5.77 -26.96
CA GLN A 371 3.62 5.34 -28.17
C GLN A 371 4.15 3.98 -28.60
N ILE A 372 3.26 3.00 -28.63
CA ILE A 372 3.57 1.60 -28.92
C ILE A 372 2.71 1.15 -30.09
N GLU A 373 3.31 0.39 -31.00
CA GLU A 373 2.57 -0.31 -32.03
C GLU A 373 2.45 -1.77 -31.65
N LYS A 374 1.23 -2.24 -31.42
CA LYS A 374 0.93 -3.64 -31.16
C LYS A 374 0.55 -4.35 -32.44
N THR A 375 1.28 -5.40 -32.79
CA THR A 375 0.97 -6.25 -33.93
C THR A 375 0.41 -7.57 -33.44
N THR A 376 -0.73 -7.98 -33.97
CA THR A 376 -1.34 -9.28 -33.74
C THR A 376 -1.45 -10.02 -35.06
N VAL A 377 -0.85 -11.21 -35.12
CA VAL A 377 -0.87 -12.08 -36.31
C VAL A 377 -1.74 -13.29 -35.97
N ASN A 378 -2.80 -13.51 -36.76
CA ASN A 378 -3.62 -14.71 -36.68
C ASN A 378 -3.20 -15.70 -37.75
N ILE A 379 -2.86 -16.92 -37.33
CA ILE A 379 -2.41 -17.99 -38.20
C ILE A 379 -3.51 -19.05 -38.25
N ALA A 380 -4.05 -19.29 -39.43
CA ALA A 380 -5.09 -20.26 -39.70
C ALA A 380 -4.51 -21.60 -40.13
N SER A 381 -5.26 -22.65 -39.83
CA SER A 381 -4.96 -24.02 -40.23
C SER A 381 -5.95 -24.51 -41.29
N SER A 382 -5.49 -25.42 -42.15
CA SER A 382 -6.34 -26.14 -43.10
C SER A 382 -7.24 -27.20 -42.46
N LYS A 383 -7.03 -27.57 -41.18
CA LYS A 383 -7.67 -28.74 -40.53
C LYS A 383 -8.57 -28.41 -39.36
N PHE A 384 -8.50 -27.18 -38.83
CA PHE A 384 -9.30 -26.79 -37.65
C PHE A 384 -9.54 -25.27 -37.63
N ASP A 385 -10.52 -24.85 -36.85
CA ASP A 385 -10.93 -23.43 -36.74
C ASP A 385 -10.10 -22.63 -35.74
N GLU A 386 -9.49 -23.29 -34.77
CA GLU A 386 -8.62 -22.65 -33.78
C GLU A 386 -7.42 -22.00 -34.48
N ARG A 387 -7.00 -20.85 -33.95
CA ARG A 387 -5.92 -20.06 -34.54
C ARG A 387 -4.74 -19.92 -33.60
N PHE A 388 -3.55 -19.96 -34.17
CA PHE A 388 -2.32 -19.58 -33.50
C PHE A 388 -2.14 -18.08 -33.61
N ILE A 389 -1.84 -17.43 -32.47
CA ILE A 389 -1.72 -16.00 -32.37
C ILE A 389 -0.30 -15.63 -32.00
N ALA A 390 0.32 -14.76 -32.77
CA ALA A 390 1.58 -14.12 -32.46
C ALA A 390 1.35 -12.66 -32.12
N ASN A 391 1.92 -12.20 -31.03
CA ASN A 391 1.89 -10.81 -30.61
C ASN A 391 3.31 -10.21 -30.64
N GLY A 392 3.40 -8.99 -31.11
CA GLY A 392 4.61 -8.19 -31.06
C GLY A 392 4.31 -6.77 -30.67
N GLU A 393 5.21 -6.14 -29.94
CA GLU A 393 5.14 -4.73 -29.60
C GLU A 393 6.42 -4.03 -30.06
N VAL A 394 6.25 -2.87 -30.67
CA VAL A 394 7.35 -1.98 -31.03
C VAL A 394 7.12 -0.64 -30.33
N VAL A 395 8.09 -0.22 -29.52
CA VAL A 395 8.07 1.10 -28.92
C VAL A 395 8.44 2.12 -29.98
N LYS A 396 7.48 2.92 -30.43
CA LYS A 396 7.70 4.00 -31.42
C LYS A 396 8.31 5.21 -30.75
N PHE A 397 7.83 5.53 -29.55
CA PHE A 397 8.33 6.60 -28.71
C PHE A 397 8.19 6.17 -27.24
N ASP A 398 9.29 6.19 -26.51
CA ASP A 398 9.32 5.70 -25.13
C ASP A 398 8.63 6.66 -24.13
N GLY A 399 8.64 7.96 -24.39
CA GLY A 399 8.00 8.95 -23.54
C GLY A 399 8.46 8.82 -22.07
N PHE A 400 7.52 8.77 -21.15
CA PHE A 400 7.80 8.65 -19.72
C PHE A 400 8.51 7.34 -19.32
N ILE A 401 8.37 6.28 -20.10
CA ILE A 401 8.99 4.97 -19.80
C ILE A 401 10.52 5.09 -19.77
N LYS A 402 11.09 6.07 -20.46
CA LYS A 402 12.53 6.38 -20.39
C LYS A 402 13.01 6.62 -18.96
N VAL A 403 12.17 7.18 -18.10
CA VAL A 403 12.51 7.59 -16.73
C VAL A 403 11.93 6.65 -15.69
N TYR A 404 10.66 6.26 -15.85
CA TYR A 404 9.94 5.56 -14.82
C TYR A 404 8.82 4.69 -15.38
N ARG A 405 8.69 3.50 -14.82
CA ARG A 405 7.56 2.61 -15.07
C ARG A 405 7.04 2.10 -13.72
N GLU A 406 5.74 2.21 -13.52
CA GLU A 406 5.09 1.66 -12.33
C GLU A 406 5.22 0.13 -12.32
N SER A 407 5.50 -0.42 -11.14
CA SER A 407 5.60 -1.87 -10.95
C SER A 407 4.33 -2.44 -10.33
N THR A 408 4.10 -3.73 -10.56
CA THR A 408 3.02 -4.50 -9.93
C THR A 408 3.60 -5.70 -9.21
N ASP A 409 2.84 -6.32 -8.30
CA ASP A 409 3.28 -7.55 -7.63
C ASP A 409 3.42 -8.72 -8.62
N GLU A 410 2.76 -8.63 -9.76
CA GLU A 410 2.78 -9.65 -10.83
C GLU A 410 3.99 -9.52 -11.78
N ASP A 411 4.64 -8.36 -11.81
CA ASP A 411 5.78 -8.11 -12.73
C ASP A 411 6.99 -9.02 -12.46
N ALA A 412 7.08 -9.62 -11.28
CA ALA A 412 8.13 -10.57 -10.93
C ALA A 412 7.86 -11.99 -11.49
N GLU A 413 6.63 -12.30 -11.86
CA GLU A 413 6.19 -13.65 -12.25
C GLU A 413 5.84 -13.78 -13.74
N GLN A 414 5.56 -12.66 -14.44
CA GLN A 414 5.17 -12.68 -15.85
C GLN A 414 6.22 -11.99 -16.74
N GLN A 415 7.32 -12.65 -16.97
CA GLN A 415 8.03 -12.41 -18.20
C GLN A 415 7.24 -13.12 -19.31
N ASP A 416 6.60 -12.34 -20.14
CA ASP A 416 5.92 -12.85 -21.33
C ASP A 416 7.01 -13.39 -22.28
N GLU A 417 7.31 -14.69 -22.17
CA GLU A 417 8.33 -15.38 -22.98
C GLU A 417 8.06 -15.26 -24.49
N PHE A 418 6.88 -14.78 -24.86
CA PHE A 418 6.38 -14.74 -26.23
C PHE A 418 6.20 -13.32 -26.81
N ALA A 419 6.43 -12.26 -26.05
CA ALA A 419 6.43 -10.89 -26.55
C ALA A 419 7.78 -10.58 -27.24
N HIS A 420 7.94 -11.02 -28.47
CA HIS A 420 9.14 -10.79 -29.27
C HIS A 420 8.89 -9.84 -30.42
N ASN A 421 9.96 -9.25 -30.95
CA ASN A 421 9.93 -8.57 -32.24
C ASN A 421 9.55 -9.58 -33.33
N LEU A 422 8.41 -9.34 -33.99
CA LEU A 422 7.96 -10.16 -35.08
C LEU A 422 8.76 -9.83 -36.34
N PRO A 423 9.14 -10.85 -37.14
CA PRO A 423 9.69 -10.60 -38.48
C PRO A 423 8.61 -9.97 -39.37
N PRO A 424 8.98 -9.44 -40.55
CA PRO A 424 7.98 -8.94 -41.51
C PRO A 424 7.03 -10.06 -41.92
N ILE A 425 5.76 -9.90 -41.64
CA ILE A 425 4.69 -10.86 -41.93
C ILE A 425 3.51 -10.12 -42.55
N LYS A 426 2.91 -10.70 -43.56
CA LYS A 426 1.72 -10.16 -44.23
C LYS A 426 0.67 -11.26 -44.44
N GLU A 427 -0.56 -10.81 -44.60
CA GLU A 427 -1.69 -11.69 -44.92
C GLU A 427 -1.41 -12.58 -46.13
N GLY A 428 -1.72 -13.88 -46.00
CA GLY A 428 -1.53 -14.86 -47.01
C GLY A 428 -0.14 -15.56 -46.99
N ASP A 429 0.79 -15.10 -46.16
CA ASP A 429 2.09 -15.77 -46.04
C ASP A 429 1.90 -17.19 -45.54
N VAL A 430 2.60 -18.13 -46.18
CA VAL A 430 2.62 -19.54 -45.80
C VAL A 430 3.71 -19.77 -44.79
N LEU A 431 3.38 -20.47 -43.72
CA LEU A 431 4.29 -20.77 -42.64
C LEU A 431 4.62 -22.26 -42.58
N THR A 432 5.86 -22.55 -42.27
CA THR A 432 6.31 -23.93 -42.07
C THR A 432 6.32 -24.25 -40.58
N ARG A 433 5.59 -25.28 -40.20
CA ARG A 433 5.57 -25.77 -38.83
C ARG A 433 6.94 -26.37 -38.48
N ARG A 434 7.58 -25.83 -37.45
CA ARG A 434 8.80 -26.42 -36.87
C ARG A 434 8.47 -27.28 -35.68
N GLU A 435 7.66 -26.76 -34.77
CA GLU A 435 7.35 -27.39 -33.51
C GLU A 435 6.00 -26.93 -33.01
N ILE A 436 5.17 -27.87 -32.53
CA ILE A 436 3.95 -27.55 -31.78
C ILE A 436 4.03 -28.32 -30.47
N SER A 437 3.88 -27.65 -29.36
CA SER A 437 3.95 -28.27 -28.03
C SER A 437 2.70 -28.02 -27.20
N SER A 438 2.32 -29.06 -26.47
CA SER A 438 1.32 -28.98 -25.43
C SER A 438 2.02 -28.99 -24.07
N THR A 439 1.90 -27.91 -23.33
CA THR A 439 2.50 -27.79 -22.00
C THR A 439 1.42 -27.88 -20.93
N GLU A 440 1.56 -28.85 -20.04
CA GLU A 440 0.71 -28.95 -18.85
C GLU A 440 1.00 -27.78 -17.93
N ARG A 441 -0.04 -27.04 -17.58
CA ARG A 441 -0.04 -25.95 -16.61
C ARG A 441 -1.11 -26.18 -15.58
N TYR A 442 -1.04 -25.46 -14.49
CA TYR A 442 -2.02 -25.55 -13.42
C TYR A 442 -2.60 -24.17 -13.13
N SER A 443 -3.90 -24.12 -12.86
CA SER A 443 -4.54 -22.89 -12.44
C SER A 443 -3.87 -22.36 -11.17
N GLN A 444 -3.64 -21.05 -11.13
CA GLN A 444 -3.00 -20.40 -10.01
C GLN A 444 -4.04 -19.88 -9.04
N GLY A 445 -3.85 -20.17 -7.77
CA GLY A 445 -4.67 -19.64 -6.68
C GLY A 445 -4.32 -18.21 -6.30
N PRO A 446 -5.06 -17.64 -5.35
CA PRO A 446 -4.73 -16.33 -4.83
C PRO A 446 -3.36 -16.33 -4.17
N THR A 447 -2.65 -15.23 -4.27
CA THR A 447 -1.34 -15.05 -3.64
C THR A 447 -1.47 -14.40 -2.26
N ARG A 448 -0.53 -14.68 -1.37
CA ARG A 448 -0.46 -14.02 -0.07
C ARG A 448 -0.15 -12.55 -0.23
N TYR A 449 -0.58 -11.75 0.73
CA TYR A 449 -0.26 -10.33 0.75
C TYR A 449 1.23 -10.08 0.99
N THR A 450 1.77 -9.11 0.28
CA THR A 450 2.97 -8.37 0.68
C THR A 450 2.53 -7.15 1.49
N GLU A 451 3.46 -6.42 2.10
CA GLU A 451 3.13 -5.12 2.70
C GLU A 451 2.52 -4.17 1.65
N ALA A 452 3.08 -4.15 0.43
CA ALA A 452 2.57 -3.32 -0.67
C ALA A 452 1.13 -3.67 -1.06
N SER A 453 0.82 -4.94 -1.29
CA SER A 453 -0.53 -5.35 -1.67
C SER A 453 -1.53 -5.19 -0.53
N LEU A 454 -1.09 -5.29 0.73
CA LEU A 454 -1.95 -5.02 1.88
C LEU A 454 -2.29 -3.52 1.98
N VAL A 455 -1.33 -2.62 1.79
CA VAL A 455 -1.60 -1.17 1.70
C VAL A 455 -2.63 -0.88 0.62
N HIS A 456 -2.43 -1.44 -0.57
CA HIS A 456 -3.36 -1.27 -1.68
C HIS A 456 -4.77 -1.75 -1.32
N LYS A 457 -4.89 -2.91 -0.67
CA LYS A 457 -6.18 -3.46 -0.24
C LYS A 457 -6.87 -2.62 0.83
N LEU A 458 -6.13 -2.12 1.81
CA LEU A 458 -6.66 -1.21 2.83
C LEU A 458 -7.17 0.09 2.23
N GLU A 459 -6.45 0.64 1.25
CA GLU A 459 -6.88 1.83 0.51
C GLU A 459 -8.13 1.54 -0.33
N GLU A 460 -8.15 0.46 -1.09
CA GLU A 460 -9.28 0.03 -1.92
C GLU A 460 -10.57 -0.12 -1.10
N LEU A 461 -10.48 -0.68 0.09
CA LEU A 461 -11.60 -0.87 1.00
C LEU A 461 -11.97 0.40 1.80
N GLY A 462 -11.15 1.44 1.73
CA GLY A 462 -11.36 2.67 2.50
C GLY A 462 -11.13 2.52 4.01
N ILE A 463 -10.38 1.50 4.43
CA ILE A 463 -10.15 1.17 5.84
C ILE A 463 -9.04 2.01 6.44
N GLY A 464 -7.98 2.24 5.70
CA GLY A 464 -6.81 3.01 6.16
C GLY A 464 -6.81 4.44 5.66
N ARG A 465 -5.89 5.23 6.21
CA ARG A 465 -5.57 6.60 5.79
C ARG A 465 -4.06 6.76 5.74
N PRO A 466 -3.52 7.81 5.11
CA PRO A 466 -2.08 8.03 5.04
C PRO A 466 -1.34 7.92 6.37
N SER A 467 -1.96 8.35 7.46
CA SER A 467 -1.38 8.28 8.81
C SER A 467 -1.44 6.89 9.46
N THR A 468 -2.24 5.96 8.96
CA THR A 468 -2.52 4.68 9.63
C THR A 468 -2.03 3.45 8.90
N TYR A 469 -1.69 3.51 7.61
CA TYR A 469 -1.19 2.34 6.88
C TYR A 469 0.04 1.72 7.54
N ALA A 470 1.10 2.50 7.72
CA ALA A 470 2.34 2.01 8.29
C ALA A 470 2.19 1.55 9.76
N PRO A 471 1.55 2.32 10.66
CA PRO A 471 1.32 1.86 12.02
C PRO A 471 0.51 0.57 12.11
N THR A 472 -0.51 0.40 11.28
CA THR A 472 -1.33 -0.82 11.26
C THR A 472 -0.51 -2.04 10.88
N ILE A 473 0.24 -1.97 9.78
CA ILE A 473 1.07 -3.09 9.29
C ILE A 473 2.20 -3.41 10.26
N SER A 474 2.80 -2.41 10.86
CA SER A 474 3.82 -2.60 11.89
C SER A 474 3.25 -3.25 13.15
N THR A 475 2.10 -2.80 13.63
CA THR A 475 1.48 -3.27 14.87
C THR A 475 1.07 -4.74 14.79
N ILE A 476 0.46 -5.19 13.70
CA ILE A 476 0.04 -6.60 13.57
C ILE A 476 1.23 -7.56 13.57
N GLN A 477 2.37 -7.13 13.10
CA GLN A 477 3.62 -7.90 13.16
C GLN A 477 4.24 -7.86 14.56
N GLN A 478 4.28 -6.71 15.21
CA GLN A 478 4.80 -6.56 16.58
C GLN A 478 3.98 -7.37 17.60
N ARG A 479 2.68 -7.47 17.40
CA ARG A 479 1.78 -8.29 18.22
C ARG A 479 1.86 -9.78 17.91
N GLU A 480 2.66 -10.17 16.93
CA GLU A 480 2.84 -11.55 16.48
C GLU A 480 1.55 -12.22 15.97
N TYR A 481 0.57 -11.44 15.52
CA TYR A 481 -0.60 -11.97 14.83
C TYR A 481 -0.32 -12.32 13.39
N VAL A 482 0.67 -11.66 12.82
CA VAL A 482 1.15 -11.84 11.46
C VAL A 482 2.67 -11.84 11.48
N VAL A 483 3.28 -12.69 10.68
CA VAL A 483 4.73 -12.72 10.46
C VAL A 483 5.03 -12.52 8.99
N LYS A 484 6.11 -11.83 8.71
CA LYS A 484 6.65 -11.71 7.36
C LYS A 484 7.65 -12.85 7.16
N GLY A 485 7.43 -13.66 6.14
CA GLY A 485 8.26 -14.84 5.92
C GLY A 485 8.32 -15.27 4.48
N ASP A 486 9.23 -16.20 4.27
CA ASP A 486 9.42 -16.87 2.99
C ASP A 486 8.84 -18.28 3.09
N LYS A 487 8.13 -18.70 2.07
CA LYS A 487 7.67 -20.07 1.94
C LYS A 487 8.49 -20.76 0.86
N LYS A 488 9.10 -21.86 1.22
CA LYS A 488 9.79 -22.71 0.26
C LYS A 488 8.76 -23.41 -0.63
N GLY A 489 8.97 -23.34 -1.93
CA GLY A 489 8.12 -24.01 -2.89
C GLY A 489 8.26 -25.53 -2.86
N GLU A 490 7.28 -26.20 -3.42
CA GLU A 490 7.25 -27.65 -3.62
C GLU A 490 7.47 -27.97 -5.08
N GLU A 491 8.18 -29.08 -5.34
CA GLU A 491 8.38 -29.56 -6.69
C GLU A 491 7.08 -30.16 -7.26
N ARG A 492 6.70 -29.73 -8.45
CA ARG A 492 5.55 -30.27 -9.18
C ARG A 492 5.97 -30.73 -10.57
N PRO A 493 5.79 -32.02 -10.89
CA PRO A 493 6.07 -32.51 -12.23
C PRO A 493 5.00 -32.02 -13.22
N TYR A 494 5.41 -31.75 -14.44
CA TYR A 494 4.54 -31.44 -15.55
C TYR A 494 5.06 -32.04 -16.85
N VAL A 495 4.18 -32.21 -17.82
CA VAL A 495 4.49 -32.86 -19.09
C VAL A 495 4.44 -31.85 -20.24
N ILE A 496 5.39 -31.91 -21.13
CA ILE A 496 5.38 -31.22 -22.42
C ILE A 496 5.35 -32.29 -23.52
N ASP A 497 4.31 -32.31 -24.32
CA ASP A 497 4.22 -33.13 -25.50
C ASP A 497 4.60 -32.29 -26.73
N THR A 498 5.64 -32.67 -27.45
CA THR A 498 6.18 -31.89 -28.54
C THR A 498 6.02 -32.64 -29.84
N LEU A 499 5.35 -32.01 -30.81
CA LEU A 499 5.24 -32.49 -32.19
C LEU A 499 6.37 -31.88 -33.01
N ARG A 500 7.25 -32.74 -33.50
CA ARG A 500 8.29 -32.41 -34.49
C ARG A 500 8.21 -33.41 -35.63
N GLY A 501 8.14 -32.93 -36.86
CA GLY A 501 7.84 -33.79 -38.00
C GLY A 501 6.48 -34.47 -37.81
N LEU A 502 6.43 -35.78 -37.79
CA LEU A 502 5.24 -36.58 -37.55
C LEU A 502 5.24 -37.28 -36.19
N LYS A 503 6.21 -36.97 -35.33
CA LYS A 503 6.40 -37.62 -34.04
C LYS A 503 6.06 -36.69 -32.88
N ILE A 504 5.24 -37.19 -31.96
CA ILE A 504 4.93 -36.57 -30.70
C ILE A 504 5.79 -37.19 -29.59
N THR A 505 6.62 -36.40 -28.94
CA THR A 505 7.55 -36.85 -27.91
C THR A 505 7.16 -36.24 -26.57
N PRO A 506 6.87 -37.04 -25.55
CA PRO A 506 6.64 -36.52 -24.20
C PRO A 506 7.97 -36.19 -23.52
N THR A 507 8.00 -35.06 -22.81
CA THR A 507 9.10 -34.66 -21.95
C THR A 507 8.55 -34.33 -20.59
N ARG A 508 9.10 -34.94 -19.55
CA ARG A 508 8.73 -34.63 -18.16
C ARG A 508 9.70 -33.63 -17.59
N LYS A 509 9.16 -32.56 -17.01
CA LYS A 509 9.92 -31.53 -16.29
C LYS A 509 9.35 -31.35 -14.91
N VAL A 510 10.11 -30.68 -14.05
CA VAL A 510 9.72 -30.33 -12.69
C VAL A 510 9.80 -28.81 -12.54
N GLU A 511 8.78 -28.22 -11.97
CA GLU A 511 8.74 -26.81 -11.62
C GLU A 511 8.60 -26.64 -10.11
N LEU A 512 9.08 -25.52 -9.60
CA LEU A 512 8.90 -25.14 -8.21
C LEU A 512 7.63 -24.29 -8.11
N THR A 513 6.64 -24.78 -7.35
CA THR A 513 5.35 -24.08 -7.14
C THR A 513 5.18 -23.63 -5.70
N GLY A 514 4.50 -22.51 -5.50
CA GLY A 514 4.22 -21.98 -4.17
C GLY A 514 5.44 -21.40 -3.46
N ASN A 515 6.52 -21.12 -4.18
CA ASN A 515 7.68 -20.42 -3.64
C ASN A 515 7.33 -18.93 -3.48
N GLU A 516 7.40 -18.41 -2.26
CA GLU A 516 7.04 -17.04 -1.94
C GLU A 516 8.11 -16.39 -1.06
N LYS A 517 8.37 -15.10 -1.28
CA LYS A 517 9.29 -14.29 -0.48
C LYS A 517 8.60 -13.05 0.07
N GLY A 518 8.90 -12.72 1.33
CA GLY A 518 8.44 -11.49 1.96
C GLY A 518 6.93 -11.37 2.10
N LYS A 519 6.23 -12.49 2.18
CA LYS A 519 4.77 -12.54 2.30
C LYS A 519 4.32 -12.47 3.76
N LEU A 520 3.12 -11.95 3.97
CA LEU A 520 2.49 -11.88 5.28
C LEU A 520 1.67 -13.13 5.54
N LEU A 521 2.01 -13.81 6.62
CA LEU A 521 1.41 -15.08 7.04
C LEU A 521 0.74 -14.88 8.39
N PRO A 522 -0.51 -15.37 8.59
CA PRO A 522 -1.11 -15.36 9.90
C PRO A 522 -0.43 -16.39 10.80
N THR A 523 -0.25 -16.04 12.06
CA THR A 523 0.18 -16.98 13.09
C THR A 523 -1.02 -17.76 13.63
N ASP A 524 -0.78 -18.85 14.34
CA ASP A 524 -1.86 -19.63 14.98
C ASP A 524 -2.66 -18.76 15.95
N ILE A 525 -1.99 -17.95 16.76
CA ILE A 525 -2.68 -17.02 17.67
C ILE A 525 -3.44 -15.94 16.92
N GLY A 526 -2.92 -15.46 15.80
CA GLY A 526 -3.60 -14.52 14.92
C GLY A 526 -4.91 -15.09 14.38
N ILE A 527 -4.91 -16.33 13.94
CA ILE A 527 -6.11 -17.04 13.47
C ILE A 527 -7.14 -17.21 14.59
N VAL A 528 -6.70 -17.65 15.76
CA VAL A 528 -7.60 -17.85 16.91
C VAL A 528 -8.23 -16.53 17.37
N VAL A 529 -7.46 -15.46 17.48
CA VAL A 529 -7.99 -14.13 17.84
C VAL A 529 -8.94 -13.62 16.78
N ASN A 530 -8.60 -13.76 15.51
CA ASN A 530 -9.49 -13.38 14.41
C ASN A 530 -10.83 -14.10 14.49
N ASP A 531 -10.83 -15.41 14.66
CA ASP A 531 -12.05 -16.21 14.70
C ASP A 531 -12.90 -15.88 15.92
N PHE A 532 -12.26 -15.67 17.06
CA PHE A 532 -12.94 -15.23 18.27
C PHE A 532 -13.65 -13.88 18.08
N LEU A 533 -12.94 -12.90 17.49
CA LEU A 533 -13.51 -11.58 17.22
C LEU A 533 -14.61 -11.62 16.16
N MET A 534 -14.45 -12.43 15.13
CA MET A 534 -15.48 -12.62 14.10
C MET A 534 -16.77 -13.21 14.67
N GLU A 535 -16.66 -14.16 15.58
CA GLU A 535 -17.80 -14.80 16.24
C GLU A 535 -18.52 -13.88 17.23
N ASN A 536 -17.76 -13.14 18.04
CA ASN A 536 -18.29 -12.39 19.19
C ASN A 536 -18.47 -10.89 18.92
N PHE A 537 -17.72 -10.32 18.00
CA PHE A 537 -17.73 -8.90 17.63
C PHE A 537 -17.80 -8.70 16.11
N PRO A 538 -18.81 -9.26 15.44
CA PRO A 538 -18.88 -9.19 13.98
C PRO A 538 -18.98 -7.77 13.44
N ALA A 539 -19.59 -6.86 14.17
CA ALA A 539 -19.69 -5.45 13.76
C ALA A 539 -18.32 -4.75 13.70
N ILE A 540 -17.47 -4.98 14.70
CA ILE A 540 -16.10 -4.42 14.73
C ILE A 540 -15.23 -4.99 13.62
N MET A 541 -15.46 -6.25 13.26
CA MET A 541 -14.69 -6.95 12.23
C MET A 541 -15.19 -6.71 10.80
N ASP A 542 -16.31 -6.02 10.64
CA ASP A 542 -16.89 -5.70 9.35
C ASP A 542 -16.08 -4.64 8.61
N TYR A 543 -15.72 -4.92 7.35
CA TYR A 543 -14.96 -3.98 6.52
C TYR A 543 -15.72 -2.69 6.25
N ASN A 544 -17.02 -2.79 5.98
CA ASN A 544 -17.87 -1.63 5.70
C ASN A 544 -18.03 -0.74 6.94
N PHE A 545 -18.15 -1.33 8.10
CA PHE A 545 -18.19 -0.59 9.38
C PHE A 545 -16.92 0.23 9.57
N THR A 546 -15.75 -0.37 9.40
CA THR A 546 -14.46 0.34 9.54
C THR A 546 -14.32 1.45 8.52
N ALA A 547 -14.68 1.19 7.26
CA ALA A 547 -14.68 2.21 6.21
C ALA A 547 -15.63 3.36 6.53
N LYS A 548 -16.82 3.07 7.04
CA LYS A 548 -17.81 4.08 7.47
C LYS A 548 -17.28 4.95 8.62
N VAL A 549 -16.63 4.35 9.60
CA VAL A 549 -15.99 5.08 10.70
C VAL A 549 -14.94 6.05 10.19
N GLU A 550 -14.10 5.62 9.24
CA GLU A 550 -13.11 6.51 8.61
C GLU A 550 -13.78 7.67 7.86
N GLN A 551 -14.87 7.43 7.16
CA GLN A 551 -15.66 8.50 6.52
C GLN A 551 -16.27 9.46 7.53
N GLN A 552 -16.72 8.97 8.70
CA GLN A 552 -17.24 9.81 9.77
C GLN A 552 -16.14 10.73 10.33
N PHE A 553 -14.92 10.23 10.50
CA PHE A 553 -13.79 11.10 10.88
C PHE A 553 -13.55 12.20 9.84
N ASP A 554 -13.64 11.87 8.55
CA ASP A 554 -13.52 12.86 7.48
C ASP A 554 -14.65 13.90 7.55
N GLN A 555 -15.88 13.48 7.84
CA GLN A 555 -17.03 14.39 8.02
C GLN A 555 -16.87 15.31 9.25
N ILE A 556 -16.31 14.80 10.34
CA ILE A 556 -15.97 15.61 11.50
C ILE A 556 -14.93 16.67 11.12
N ALA A 557 -13.90 16.29 10.39
CA ALA A 557 -12.87 17.21 9.90
C ALA A 557 -13.44 18.31 9.01
N ASP A 558 -14.50 18.01 8.25
CA ASP A 558 -15.21 18.97 7.39
C ASP A 558 -16.29 19.81 8.16
N GLY A 559 -16.46 19.56 9.46
CA GLY A 559 -17.46 20.24 10.27
C GLY A 559 -18.90 19.80 10.04
N LYS A 560 -19.12 18.64 9.41
CA LYS A 560 -20.44 18.11 9.05
C LYS A 560 -21.04 17.17 10.09
N GLU A 561 -20.26 16.73 11.06
CA GLU A 561 -20.66 15.79 12.11
C GLU A 561 -20.01 16.18 13.44
N GLU A 562 -20.75 16.04 14.53
CA GLU A 562 -20.24 16.24 15.89
C GLU A 562 -19.58 14.95 16.40
N TRP A 563 -18.32 15.05 16.82
CA TRP A 563 -17.57 13.89 17.25
C TRP A 563 -18.12 13.23 18.53
N THR A 564 -18.67 13.99 19.43
CA THR A 564 -19.29 13.48 20.66
C THR A 564 -20.55 12.67 20.39
N ASP A 565 -21.35 13.06 19.43
CA ASP A 565 -22.55 12.33 19.01
C ASP A 565 -22.17 11.00 18.37
N MET A 566 -21.16 10.99 17.53
CA MET A 566 -20.60 9.77 16.93
C MET A 566 -20.12 8.80 18.02
N MET A 567 -19.37 9.28 19.01
CA MET A 567 -18.86 8.47 20.12
C MET A 567 -19.99 7.85 20.95
N LYS A 568 -21.01 8.63 21.30
CA LYS A 568 -22.16 8.14 22.05
C LYS A 568 -22.92 7.06 21.31
N HIS A 569 -23.14 7.26 20.02
CA HIS A 569 -23.81 6.28 19.17
C HIS A 569 -23.04 4.96 19.08
N PHE A 570 -21.73 5.04 18.89
CA PHE A 570 -20.87 3.87 18.90
C PHE A 570 -20.88 3.13 20.24
N ASP A 571 -20.74 3.84 21.36
CA ASP A 571 -20.65 3.24 22.69
C ASP A 571 -21.96 2.57 23.11
N GLN A 572 -23.11 3.11 22.72
CA GLN A 572 -24.43 2.51 22.97
C GLN A 572 -24.60 1.12 22.38
N GLU A 573 -23.94 0.84 21.27
CA GLU A 573 -23.98 -0.50 20.62
C GLU A 573 -22.83 -1.39 21.11
N PHE A 574 -21.67 -0.81 21.33
CA PHE A 574 -20.46 -1.55 21.64
C PHE A 574 -20.39 -2.05 23.09
N GLU A 575 -20.70 -1.21 24.06
CA GLU A 575 -20.64 -1.55 25.49
C GLU A 575 -21.50 -2.77 25.87
N PRO A 576 -22.78 -2.85 25.45
CA PRO A 576 -23.60 -4.03 25.74
C PRO A 576 -23.06 -5.31 25.12
N THR A 577 -22.43 -5.23 23.95
CA THR A 577 -21.80 -6.39 23.31
C THR A 577 -20.58 -6.87 24.09
N VAL A 578 -19.75 -5.96 24.58
CA VAL A 578 -18.60 -6.27 25.45
C VAL A 578 -19.06 -6.97 26.71
N ASP A 579 -20.08 -6.41 27.40
CA ASP A 579 -20.63 -6.99 28.64
C ASP A 579 -21.19 -8.38 28.41
N LYS A 580 -21.95 -8.57 27.35
CA LYS A 580 -22.51 -9.87 26.97
C LYS A 580 -21.41 -10.93 26.77
N VAL A 581 -20.38 -10.62 26.02
CA VAL A 581 -19.28 -11.55 25.73
C VAL A 581 -18.46 -11.81 27.01
N MET A 582 -18.17 -10.78 27.80
CA MET A 582 -17.40 -10.91 29.03
C MET A 582 -18.11 -11.83 30.05
N ASN A 583 -19.41 -11.74 30.16
CA ASN A 583 -20.21 -12.48 31.12
C ASN A 583 -20.69 -13.85 30.61
N ALA A 584 -20.54 -14.14 29.32
CA ALA A 584 -20.87 -15.44 28.76
C ALA A 584 -20.01 -16.55 29.39
N ARG A 585 -20.65 -17.65 29.79
CA ARG A 585 -19.93 -18.82 30.31
C ARG A 585 -19.38 -19.63 29.14
N SER A 586 -18.12 -20.01 29.24
CA SER A 586 -17.45 -20.90 28.29
C SER A 586 -16.73 -21.98 29.09
N GLU A 587 -16.88 -23.23 28.71
CA GLU A 587 -16.18 -24.36 29.34
C GLU A 587 -14.67 -24.34 29.02
N HIS A 588 -14.29 -23.80 27.87
CA HIS A 588 -12.92 -23.73 27.40
C HIS A 588 -12.60 -22.34 26.85
N LYS A 589 -11.34 -21.97 26.92
CA LYS A 589 -10.83 -20.78 26.24
C LYS A 589 -10.77 -21.01 24.72
N ALA A 590 -10.93 -19.95 23.95
CA ALA A 590 -10.74 -20.01 22.51
C ALA A 590 -9.30 -20.48 22.20
N GLY A 591 -9.16 -21.35 21.22
CA GLY A 591 -7.88 -21.97 20.89
C GLY A 591 -7.52 -23.18 21.73
N GLU A 592 -8.36 -23.60 22.65
CA GLU A 592 -8.26 -24.89 23.35
C GLU A 592 -9.22 -25.90 22.75
N ARG A 593 -8.76 -27.14 22.57
CA ARG A 593 -9.57 -28.25 22.05
C ARG A 593 -9.30 -29.49 22.85
N GLN A 594 -10.36 -30.13 23.37
CA GLN A 594 -10.24 -31.44 23.99
C GLN A 594 -10.07 -32.50 22.89
N LEU A 595 -9.00 -33.28 23.01
CA LEU A 595 -8.66 -34.35 22.08
C LEU A 595 -9.29 -35.70 22.48
N GLY A 596 -9.49 -35.89 23.78
CA GLY A 596 -10.00 -37.13 24.33
C GLY A 596 -9.69 -37.26 25.82
N ILE A 597 -9.77 -38.48 26.33
CA ILE A 597 -9.42 -38.83 27.69
C ILE A 597 -8.22 -39.76 27.64
N ASP A 598 -7.20 -39.47 28.44
CA ASP A 598 -6.03 -40.34 28.60
C ASP A 598 -6.48 -41.69 29.18
N PRO A 599 -6.27 -42.81 28.48
CA PRO A 599 -6.75 -44.12 28.92
C PRO A 599 -6.03 -44.62 30.18
N VAL A 600 -4.89 -44.05 30.55
CA VAL A 600 -4.10 -44.45 31.72
C VAL A 600 -4.49 -43.66 32.95
N SER A 601 -4.56 -42.34 32.84
CA SER A 601 -4.84 -41.45 33.97
C SER A 601 -6.33 -41.09 34.14
N GLY A 602 -7.13 -41.30 33.12
CA GLY A 602 -8.54 -40.89 33.10
C GLY A 602 -8.77 -39.37 33.01
N HIS A 603 -7.69 -38.59 32.79
CA HIS A 603 -7.78 -37.14 32.66
C HIS A 603 -8.04 -36.71 31.22
N PRO A 604 -8.78 -35.60 31.00
CA PRO A 604 -8.98 -35.05 29.68
C PRO A 604 -7.67 -34.49 29.13
N VAL A 605 -7.41 -34.74 27.84
CA VAL A 605 -6.26 -34.26 27.09
C VAL A 605 -6.70 -33.12 26.19
N PHE A 606 -6.02 -31.98 26.31
CA PHE A 606 -6.31 -30.77 25.51
C PHE A 606 -5.12 -30.41 24.64
N VAL A 607 -5.38 -29.84 23.47
CA VAL A 607 -4.42 -29.07 22.70
C VAL A 607 -4.72 -27.59 22.85
N LYS A 608 -3.68 -26.80 23.05
CA LYS A 608 -3.77 -25.32 23.13
C LYS A 608 -2.54 -24.67 22.50
N ILE A 609 -2.65 -23.39 22.20
CA ILE A 609 -1.54 -22.64 21.64
C ILE A 609 -0.59 -22.22 22.76
N GLY A 610 0.60 -22.81 22.78
CA GLY A 610 1.70 -22.43 23.65
C GLY A 610 2.54 -21.29 23.08
N ARG A 611 3.63 -20.97 23.80
CA ARG A 611 4.55 -19.88 23.38
C ARG A 611 5.26 -20.19 22.05
N TYR A 612 5.55 -21.46 21.80
CA TYR A 612 6.35 -21.91 20.65
C TYR A 612 5.58 -22.84 19.69
N GLY A 613 4.27 -22.84 19.76
CA GLY A 613 3.38 -23.67 18.95
C GLY A 613 2.37 -24.45 19.76
N PRO A 614 1.64 -25.38 19.14
CA PRO A 614 0.65 -26.20 19.83
C PRO A 614 1.29 -27.08 20.93
N VAL A 615 0.67 -27.12 22.08
CA VAL A 615 1.08 -27.94 23.23
C VAL A 615 -0.08 -28.78 23.72
#